data_0ac38d695d4fcc51d0b52222ced1c429
#
_entry.id   0ac38d695d4fcc51d0b52222ced1c429
#
_cell.length_a   1.000
_cell.length_b   1.000
_cell.length_c   1.000
_cell.angle_alpha   90.00
_cell.angle_beta   90.00
_cell.angle_gamma   90.00
#
_symmetry.space_group_name_H-M   'P 1'
#
loop_
_entity.id
_entity.type
_entity.pdbx_description
1 polymer ?
#
loop_
_entity_poly.entity_id
_entity_poly.type
_entity_poly.pdbx_seq_one_letter_code
_entity_poly.pdbx_strand_id
1 'polypeptide(L)' 'MGLRAVLALRRLAERVEAEQVAAARDQGWSWQQIAGMLGMTRQSVHAKHAETR' A
#
# COMPACT_ATOMS: atom_id res chain seq x y z
N MET A 1 -13.52 21.79 -2.80
CA MET A 1 -12.71 20.72 -3.43
C MET A 1 -13.64 19.77 -4.15
N GLY A 2 -13.36 19.46 -5.39
CA GLY A 2 -14.25 18.62 -6.19
C GLY A 2 -13.89 17.15 -6.11
N LEU A 3 -14.77 16.32 -6.69
CA LEU A 3 -14.54 14.87 -6.72
C LEU A 3 -13.28 14.49 -7.47
N ARG A 4 -12.89 15.26 -8.48
CA ARG A 4 -11.65 15.01 -9.20
C ARG A 4 -10.45 15.19 -8.30
N ALA A 5 -10.47 16.17 -7.41
CA ALA A 5 -9.37 16.39 -6.48
C ALA A 5 -9.27 15.22 -5.49
N VAL A 6 -10.42 14.75 -5.00
CA VAL A 6 -10.44 13.60 -4.10
C VAL A 6 -9.85 12.37 -4.79
N LEU A 7 -10.23 12.13 -6.05
CA LEU A 7 -9.74 10.99 -6.80
C LEU A 7 -8.23 11.09 -7.04
N ALA A 8 -7.74 12.29 -7.36
CA ALA A 8 -6.31 12.50 -7.58
C ALA A 8 -5.51 12.25 -6.31
N LEU A 9 -6.02 12.72 -5.17
CA LEU A 9 -5.37 12.47 -3.88
C LEU A 9 -5.34 11.00 -3.53
N ARG A 10 -6.43 10.30 -3.81
CA ARG A 10 -6.49 8.86 -3.55
C ARG A 10 -5.46 8.12 -4.38
N ARG A 11 -5.34 8.45 -5.66
CA ARG A 11 -4.35 7.81 -6.53
C ARG A 11 -2.93 8.07 -6.07
N LEU A 12 -2.66 9.31 -5.63
CA LEU A 12 -1.34 9.64 -5.10
C LEU A 12 -1.05 8.86 -3.83
N ALA A 13 -2.04 8.77 -2.93
CA ALA A 13 -1.88 8.01 -1.69
C ALA A 13 -1.60 6.54 -1.97
N GLU A 14 -2.29 5.96 -2.94
CA GLU A 14 -2.08 4.56 -3.31
C GLU A 14 -0.69 4.34 -3.90
N ARG A 15 -0.20 5.30 -4.69
CA ARG A 15 1.15 5.20 -5.24
C ARG A 15 2.20 5.24 -4.13
N VAL A 16 2.05 6.17 -3.19
CA VAL A 16 2.97 6.29 -2.08
C VAL A 16 2.94 5.01 -1.24
N GLU A 17 1.74 4.50 -0.98
CA GLU A 17 1.59 3.25 -0.24
C GLU A 17 2.33 2.11 -0.93
N ALA A 18 2.16 1.97 -2.25
CA ALA A 18 2.82 0.90 -3.00
C ALA A 18 4.35 1.04 -2.93
N GLU A 19 4.86 2.26 -3.01
CA GLU A 19 6.29 2.49 -2.90
C GLU A 19 6.82 2.12 -1.52
N GLN A 20 6.07 2.46 -0.48
CA GLN A 20 6.48 2.13 0.88
C GLN A 20 6.42 0.63 1.14
N VAL A 21 5.42 -0.05 0.60
CA VAL A 21 5.32 -1.49 0.71
C VAL A 21 6.50 -2.17 0.02
N ALA A 22 6.84 -1.71 -1.19
CA ALA A 22 7.97 -2.27 -1.91
C ALA A 22 9.27 -2.08 -1.14
N ALA A 23 9.48 -0.89 -0.57
CA ALA A 23 10.67 -0.62 0.22
C ALA A 23 10.73 -1.51 1.46
N ALA A 24 9.61 -1.71 2.12
CA ALA A 24 9.55 -2.57 3.31
C ALA A 24 9.89 -4.02 2.94
N ARG A 25 9.36 -4.50 1.82
CA ARG A 25 9.67 -5.85 1.36
C ARG A 25 11.16 -5.99 1.06
N ASP A 26 11.76 -4.99 0.44
CA ASP A 26 13.18 -5.00 0.16
C ASP A 26 14.02 -5.05 1.43
N GLN A 27 13.49 -4.50 2.53
CA GLN A 27 14.16 -4.54 3.82
C GLN A 27 13.89 -5.83 4.60
N GLY A 28 13.12 -6.74 4.03
CA GLY A 28 12.86 -8.03 4.65
C GLY A 28 11.61 -8.08 5.51
N TRP A 29 10.74 -7.08 5.44
CA TRP A 29 9.49 -7.09 6.19
C TRP A 29 8.55 -8.18 5.66
N SER A 30 7.89 -8.88 6.57
CA SER A 30 6.86 -9.84 6.19
C SER A 30 5.58 -9.11 5.81
N TRP A 31 4.72 -9.81 5.08
CA TRP A 31 3.40 -9.27 4.74
C TRP A 31 2.58 -8.96 5.99
N GLN A 32 2.73 -9.78 7.03
CA GLN A 32 2.01 -9.55 8.28
C GLN A 32 2.48 -8.27 8.97
N GLN A 33 3.77 -8.00 8.94
CA GLN A 33 4.31 -6.77 9.51
C GLN A 33 3.81 -5.55 8.74
N ILE A 34 3.81 -5.63 7.43
CA ILE A 34 3.33 -4.54 6.58
C ILE A 34 1.84 -4.31 6.82
N ALA A 35 1.06 -5.39 6.90
CA ALA A 35 -0.38 -5.27 7.16
C ALA A 35 -0.64 -4.57 8.49
N GLY A 36 0.14 -4.91 9.52
CA GLY A 36 0.00 -4.26 10.82
C GLY A 36 0.25 -2.77 10.76
N MET A 37 1.24 -2.35 9.98
CA MET A 37 1.55 -0.93 9.83
C MET A 37 0.48 -0.18 9.07
N LEU A 38 -0.16 -0.84 8.10
CA LEU A 38 -1.19 -0.21 7.28
C LEU A 38 -2.59 -0.33 7.87
N GLY A 39 -2.75 -1.09 8.95
CA GLY A 39 -4.08 -1.33 9.52
C GLY A 39 -4.93 -2.22 8.65
N MET A 40 -4.33 -3.11 7.88
CA MET A 40 -5.00 -4.03 6.98
C MET A 40 -4.73 -5.46 7.42
N THR A 41 -5.53 -6.41 6.91
CA THR A 41 -5.24 -7.81 7.12
C THR A 41 -4.09 -8.23 6.20
N ARG A 42 -3.36 -9.27 6.60
CA ARG A 42 -2.27 -9.82 5.79
C ARG A 42 -2.77 -10.21 4.40
N GLN A 43 -3.95 -10.84 4.36
CA GLN A 43 -4.52 -11.29 3.10
C GLN A 43 -4.85 -10.12 2.17
N SER A 44 -5.41 -9.06 2.73
CA SER A 44 -5.76 -7.87 1.94
C SER A 44 -4.52 -7.19 1.38
N VAL A 45 -3.49 -7.01 2.18
CA VAL A 45 -2.28 -6.32 1.70
C VAL A 45 -1.55 -7.19 0.69
N HIS A 46 -1.53 -8.49 0.87
CA HIS A 46 -0.91 -9.39 -0.08
C HIS A 46 -1.64 -9.34 -1.42
N ALA A 47 -2.96 -9.41 -1.39
CA ALA A 47 -3.75 -9.35 -2.62
C ALA A 47 -3.56 -8.03 -3.36
N LYS A 48 -3.42 -6.93 -2.61
CA LYS A 48 -3.30 -5.61 -3.22
C LYS A 48 -1.91 -5.35 -3.78
N HIS A 49 -0.87 -5.84 -3.14
CA HIS A 49 0.50 -5.42 -3.45
C HIS A 49 1.40 -6.52 -4.01
N ALA A 50 1.02 -7.78 -3.90
CA ALA A 50 1.90 -8.88 -4.28
C ALA A 50 2.25 -8.86 -5.77
N GLU A 51 1.37 -8.35 -6.60
CA GLU A 51 1.57 -8.34 -8.05
C GLU A 51 2.19 -7.05 -8.57
N THR A 52 2.48 -6.11 -7.71
CA THR A 52 2.99 -4.81 -8.15
C THR A 52 4.51 -4.75 -8.21
N ARG A 53 5.15 -5.85 -8.05
CA ARG A 53 6.61 -5.94 -8.08
C ARG A 53 7.13 -6.24 -9.45
#